data_b87a8560f06dda386536546ce01e3c18
#
_entry.id   b87a8560f06dda386536546ce01e3c18
#
_cell.length_a   1.000
_cell.length_b   1.000
_cell.length_c   1.000
_cell.angle_alpha   90.00
_cell.angle_beta   90.00
_cell.angle_gamma   90.00
#
_symmetry.space_group_name_H-M   'P 1'
#
loop_
_entity.id
_entity.type
_entity.pdbx_description
1 polymer ?
#
loop_
_entity_poly.entity_id
_entity_poly.type
_entity_poly.pdbx_seq_one_letter_code
_entity_poly.pdbx_strand_id
1 'polypeptide(L)'
;MPGIIVTTSVRTGPTNAQTAATATMFVVGVTERGPDGTSHLVTSISDFQDIFGSYVSDGWTYQTVETFFEEGGARAYVSRVVDDSAVEASLALSVSGSVSVNLLASGTGTWANSGGLTAQVTHPSGTTFKVLIALNGTQVFASQAHTSIANFVEEINNSSTAALYLTASAGATTTRPAVLAATTFAGGTNGSALVDADVVAALNTFTSNLGPGSVCAPGFTSTTVRTALLDHAEDNTRIALMGFDKEATAAEAITDVTDFSPLSNAQFGAFFYPWVKIPNGTLTSIIPPEGYVAGKRAQVQNQFGAWNPYAGERTESDFVTGVYTSLSKSEADALDTGFINPIRVINGTVRVYGARSASDDTDNYRFIMAREVLNQITYEAEQALEALLFLPIDGRRSTFSRVAATLTAIMDRIRIGGGLYEAFGADGRQIDPGYTVQVNEANNPLTQLATGVIKAKVGARVSSIGDTIEVEITKSNLTATLV
;
A
#
# COMPACT_ATOMS: atom_id res chain seq x y z
N MET A 1 23.67 -42.38 -36.50
CA MET A 1 23.32 -42.96 -35.19
C MET A 1 22.29 -42.07 -34.54
N PRO A 2 21.17 -42.55 -34.07
CA PRO A 2 20.25 -41.74 -33.30
C PRO A 2 20.87 -41.40 -31.95
N GLY A 3 20.94 -40.13 -31.63
CA GLY A 3 21.48 -39.61 -30.36
C GLY A 3 20.63 -38.45 -29.85
N ILE A 4 20.49 -38.35 -28.55
CA ILE A 4 19.80 -37.23 -27.86
C ILE A 4 20.79 -36.08 -27.76
N ILE A 5 20.49 -34.95 -28.41
CA ILE A 5 21.24 -33.70 -28.23
C ILE A 5 20.50 -32.84 -27.22
N VAL A 6 21.11 -32.62 -26.06
CA VAL A 6 20.63 -31.67 -25.04
C VAL A 6 21.38 -30.35 -25.23
N THR A 7 20.68 -29.33 -25.70
CA THR A 7 21.22 -27.97 -25.77
C THR A 7 20.75 -27.19 -24.57
N THR A 8 21.66 -26.80 -23.68
CA THR A 8 21.40 -25.82 -22.62
C THR A 8 21.66 -24.42 -23.16
N SER A 9 20.63 -23.60 -23.25
CA SER A 9 20.80 -22.16 -23.53
C SER A 9 20.68 -21.39 -22.22
N VAL A 10 21.70 -20.60 -21.87
CA VAL A 10 21.61 -19.60 -20.80
C VAL A 10 20.89 -18.40 -21.38
N ARG A 11 19.65 -18.14 -20.93
CA ARG A 11 18.97 -16.87 -21.19
C ARG A 11 19.53 -15.83 -20.21
N THR A 12 20.40 -14.98 -20.66
CA THR A 12 20.70 -13.69 -20.04
C THR A 12 19.65 -12.69 -20.55
N GLY A 13 18.46 -12.68 -19.96
CA GLY A 13 17.53 -11.56 -20.08
C GLY A 13 17.83 -10.55 -18.98
N PRO A 14 17.47 -9.25 -19.15
CA PRO A 14 17.49 -8.32 -18.04
C PRO A 14 16.58 -8.90 -16.96
N THR A 15 17.15 -9.21 -15.80
CA THR A 15 16.37 -9.44 -14.60
C THR A 15 15.81 -8.07 -14.20
N ASN A 16 14.62 -7.74 -14.72
CA ASN A 16 13.78 -6.80 -14.00
C ASN A 16 13.58 -7.44 -12.63
N ALA A 17 14.16 -6.85 -11.59
CA ALA A 17 13.85 -7.23 -10.23
C ALA A 17 12.34 -7.09 -10.08
N GLN A 18 11.64 -8.22 -10.04
CA GLN A 18 10.19 -8.22 -9.92
C GLN A 18 9.89 -7.71 -8.51
N THR A 19 9.26 -6.53 -8.41
CA THR A 19 8.83 -5.97 -7.14
C THR A 19 7.99 -7.02 -6.41
N ALA A 20 8.33 -7.32 -5.16
CA ALA A 20 7.55 -8.26 -4.36
C ALA A 20 6.11 -7.75 -4.26
N ALA A 21 5.13 -8.61 -4.47
CA ALA A 21 3.72 -8.21 -4.40
C ALA A 21 3.39 -7.59 -3.03
N THR A 22 4.01 -8.10 -1.97
CA THR A 22 3.90 -7.62 -0.59
C THR A 22 4.48 -6.21 -0.37
N ALA A 23 5.32 -5.70 -1.27
CA ALA A 23 5.96 -4.36 -1.19
C ALA A 23 5.05 -3.22 -1.68
N THR A 24 3.78 -3.48 -1.96
CA THR A 24 2.79 -2.46 -2.34
C THR A 24 2.31 -1.69 -1.11
N MET A 25 2.13 -0.37 -1.23
CA MET A 25 1.46 0.46 -0.23
C MET A 25 0.01 0.75 -0.65
N PHE A 26 -0.92 0.74 0.29
CA PHE A 26 -2.30 1.16 0.15
C PHE A 26 -2.51 2.34 1.09
N VAL A 27 -2.79 3.52 0.56
CA VAL A 27 -2.93 4.75 1.36
C VAL A 27 -4.28 5.40 1.14
N VAL A 28 -4.97 5.65 2.26
CA VAL A 28 -6.23 6.38 2.31
C VAL A 28 -5.96 7.77 2.81
N GLY A 29 -6.50 8.80 2.16
CA GLY A 29 -6.37 10.15 2.69
C GLY A 29 -6.89 11.25 1.79
N VAL A 30 -6.77 12.49 2.28
CA VAL A 30 -7.21 13.70 1.60
C VAL A 30 -6.22 14.06 0.49
N THR A 31 -6.74 14.43 -0.67
CA THR A 31 -5.97 14.89 -1.83
C THR A 31 -6.57 16.17 -2.41
N GLU A 32 -5.79 16.93 -3.19
CA GLU A 32 -6.24 18.17 -3.81
C GLU A 32 -7.42 17.95 -4.75
N ARG A 33 -7.36 16.91 -5.55
CA ARG A 33 -8.33 16.55 -6.57
C ARG A 33 -8.27 15.04 -6.85
N GLY A 34 -8.95 14.61 -7.89
CA GLY A 34 -8.92 13.24 -8.40
C GLY A 34 -10.20 12.47 -8.10
N PRO A 35 -10.35 11.27 -8.67
CA PRO A 35 -11.54 10.45 -8.53
C PRO A 35 -11.70 9.98 -7.07
N ASP A 36 -12.96 9.89 -6.66
CA ASP A 36 -13.40 9.36 -5.39
C ASP A 36 -14.14 8.03 -5.56
N GLY A 37 -14.36 7.31 -4.45
CA GLY A 37 -15.03 6.01 -4.45
C GLY A 37 -14.30 4.88 -5.19
N THR A 38 -13.06 5.11 -5.64
CA THR A 38 -12.23 4.14 -6.34
C THR A 38 -10.76 4.26 -5.93
N SER A 39 -10.03 3.16 -6.01
CA SER A 39 -8.57 3.16 -5.78
C SER A 39 -7.80 3.26 -7.08
N HIS A 40 -6.72 4.04 -7.08
CA HIS A 40 -5.87 4.24 -8.24
C HIS A 40 -4.43 3.84 -7.96
N LEU A 41 -3.84 3.08 -8.88
CA LEU A 41 -2.42 2.73 -8.84
C LEU A 41 -1.58 3.94 -9.27
N VAL A 42 -0.58 4.26 -8.47
CA VAL A 42 0.48 5.22 -8.80
C VAL A 42 1.85 4.53 -8.66
N THR A 43 2.75 4.82 -9.59
CA THR A 43 4.09 4.21 -9.68
C THR A 43 5.21 5.24 -9.51
N SER A 44 4.83 6.51 -9.39
CA SER A 44 5.71 7.63 -9.12
C SER A 44 4.95 8.79 -8.48
N ILE A 45 5.69 9.75 -7.90
CA ILE A 45 5.09 10.98 -7.39
C ILE A 45 4.48 11.82 -8.54
N SER A 46 5.04 11.74 -9.75
CA SER A 46 4.48 12.40 -10.93
C SER A 46 3.11 11.82 -11.30
N ASP A 47 2.96 10.49 -11.29
CA ASP A 47 1.65 9.85 -11.52
C ASP A 47 0.62 10.29 -10.46
N PHE A 48 1.06 10.38 -9.20
CA PHE A 48 0.21 10.90 -8.14
C PHE A 48 -0.24 12.34 -8.41
N GLN A 49 0.70 13.22 -8.80
CA GLN A 49 0.40 14.63 -9.09
C GLN A 49 -0.55 14.77 -10.27
N ASP A 50 -0.40 13.96 -11.29
CA ASP A 50 -1.27 13.99 -12.48
C ASP A 50 -2.72 13.63 -12.12
N ILE A 51 -2.92 12.66 -11.24
CA ILE A 51 -4.26 12.19 -10.83
C ILE A 51 -4.82 13.02 -9.67
N PHE A 52 -4.05 13.13 -8.57
CA PHE A 52 -4.53 13.62 -7.28
C PHE A 52 -4.11 15.06 -6.94
N GLY A 53 -3.29 15.67 -7.80
CA GLY A 53 -2.78 17.00 -7.56
C GLY A 53 -1.57 17.01 -6.62
N SER A 54 -1.37 18.14 -5.96
CA SER A 54 -0.21 18.34 -5.11
C SER A 54 -0.59 18.41 -3.62
N TYR A 55 0.24 19.09 -2.84
CA TYR A 55 0.05 19.28 -1.41
C TYR A 55 -1.26 19.99 -1.06
N VAL A 56 -1.93 19.50 0.01
CA VAL A 56 -3.05 20.18 0.65
C VAL A 56 -2.75 20.40 2.13
N SER A 57 -3.21 21.54 2.68
CA SER A 57 -2.91 21.95 4.07
C SER A 57 -3.47 21.00 5.11
N ASP A 58 -4.58 20.33 4.81
CA ASP A 58 -5.34 19.49 5.75
C ASP A 58 -5.21 17.98 5.43
N GLY A 59 -4.18 17.60 4.66
CA GLY A 59 -3.95 16.22 4.27
C GLY A 59 -2.47 15.85 4.21
N TRP A 60 -2.18 14.59 4.51
CA TRP A 60 -0.82 14.06 4.54
C TRP A 60 -0.52 13.09 3.38
N THR A 61 -1.51 12.83 2.51
CA THR A 61 -1.41 11.79 1.47
C THR A 61 -0.29 12.06 0.49
N TYR A 62 -0.16 13.30 0.01
CA TYR A 62 0.90 13.69 -0.92
C TYR A 62 2.29 13.39 -0.33
N GLN A 63 2.58 13.93 0.85
CA GLN A 63 3.89 13.77 1.50
C GLN A 63 4.16 12.30 1.89
N THR A 64 3.13 11.56 2.28
CA THR A 64 3.25 10.13 2.58
C THR A 64 3.64 9.32 1.34
N VAL A 65 3.01 9.59 0.20
CA VAL A 65 3.32 8.93 -1.08
C VAL A 65 4.70 9.38 -1.61
N GLU A 66 5.04 10.67 -1.50
CA GLU A 66 6.37 11.19 -1.84
C GLU A 66 7.45 10.47 -1.02
N THR A 67 7.30 10.46 0.31
CA THR A 67 8.24 9.79 1.20
C THR A 67 8.34 8.29 0.92
N PHE A 68 7.22 7.62 0.62
CA PHE A 68 7.22 6.22 0.23
C PHE A 68 8.10 5.94 -0.99
N PHE A 69 7.97 6.73 -2.05
CA PHE A 69 8.80 6.55 -3.25
C PHE A 69 10.27 6.90 -3.00
N GLU A 70 10.55 7.99 -2.30
CA GLU A 70 11.92 8.40 -1.97
C GLU A 70 12.64 7.38 -1.04
N GLU A 71 11.90 6.63 -0.23
CA GLU A 71 12.44 5.60 0.69
C GLU A 71 12.40 4.18 0.12
N GLY A 72 12.26 4.05 -1.21
CA GLY A 72 12.44 2.79 -1.93
C GLY A 72 11.16 2.03 -2.26
N GLY A 73 10.00 2.65 -2.07
CA GLY A 73 8.73 2.14 -2.58
C GLY A 73 8.64 2.23 -4.11
N ALA A 74 7.83 1.38 -4.72
CA ALA A 74 7.69 1.32 -6.18
C ALA A 74 6.23 1.34 -6.66
N ARG A 75 5.28 0.99 -5.82
CA ARG A 75 3.85 0.91 -6.17
C ARG A 75 3.00 1.31 -4.97
N ALA A 76 2.09 2.25 -5.19
CA ALA A 76 1.07 2.59 -4.19
C ALA A 76 -0.32 2.63 -4.83
N TYR A 77 -1.32 2.12 -4.11
CA TYR A 77 -2.72 2.39 -4.40
C TYR A 77 -3.20 3.51 -3.49
N VAL A 78 -3.82 4.51 -4.09
CA VAL A 78 -4.34 5.68 -3.39
C VAL A 78 -5.85 5.68 -3.47
N SER A 79 -6.52 5.87 -2.35
CA SER A 79 -7.97 6.11 -2.27
C SER A 79 -8.23 7.45 -1.62
N ARG A 80 -8.93 8.29 -2.34
CA ARG A 80 -9.27 9.63 -1.89
C ARG A 80 -10.41 9.60 -0.88
N VAL A 81 -10.23 10.29 0.25
CA VAL A 81 -11.27 10.52 1.25
C VAL A 81 -12.03 11.79 0.90
N VAL A 82 -13.34 11.69 0.82
CA VAL A 82 -14.27 12.80 0.62
C VAL A 82 -15.51 12.58 1.48
N ASP A 83 -16.16 13.66 1.88
CA ASP A 83 -17.47 13.59 2.53
C ASP A 83 -18.54 13.15 1.52
N ASP A 84 -19.52 12.37 1.93
CA ASP A 84 -20.57 11.81 1.06
C ASP A 84 -21.49 12.86 0.45
N SER A 85 -21.53 14.07 1.00
CA SER A 85 -22.26 15.24 0.46
C SER A 85 -21.41 16.11 -0.47
N ALA A 86 -20.16 15.76 -0.75
CA ALA A 86 -19.31 16.46 -1.70
C ALA A 86 -19.87 16.39 -3.13
N VAL A 87 -19.71 17.46 -3.90
CA VAL A 87 -20.29 17.59 -5.25
C VAL A 87 -19.21 17.96 -6.25
N GLU A 88 -19.32 17.41 -7.45
CA GLU A 88 -18.45 17.73 -8.58
C GLU A 88 -18.78 19.11 -9.19
N ALA A 89 -17.77 19.84 -9.62
CA ALA A 89 -17.98 21.07 -10.39
C ALA A 89 -18.42 20.74 -11.83
N SER A 90 -19.24 21.56 -12.43
CA SER A 90 -19.74 21.36 -13.78
C SER A 90 -19.67 22.64 -14.65
N LEU A 91 -19.67 22.44 -15.97
CA LEU A 91 -19.81 23.50 -16.95
C LEU A 91 -20.67 23.02 -18.13
N ALA A 92 -21.76 23.75 -18.41
CA ALA A 92 -22.62 23.48 -19.56
C ALA A 92 -22.15 24.29 -20.78
N LEU A 93 -21.81 23.64 -21.86
CA LEU A 93 -21.52 24.23 -23.16
C LEU A 93 -22.83 24.35 -23.93
N SER A 94 -23.28 25.59 -24.17
CA SER A 94 -24.64 25.87 -24.69
C SER A 94 -24.59 26.60 -26.04
N VAL A 95 -25.72 26.53 -26.76
CA VAL A 95 -26.02 27.33 -27.94
C VAL A 95 -27.47 27.81 -27.89
N SER A 96 -27.69 29.13 -28.07
CA SER A 96 -29.04 29.73 -28.07
C SER A 96 -29.90 29.33 -26.86
N GLY A 97 -29.28 29.19 -25.66
CA GLY A 97 -29.98 28.83 -24.41
C GLY A 97 -30.20 27.32 -24.21
N SER A 98 -29.85 26.47 -25.18
CA SER A 98 -29.94 25.02 -25.05
C SER A 98 -28.54 24.41 -24.81
N VAL A 99 -28.45 23.46 -23.89
CA VAL A 99 -27.18 22.76 -23.56
C VAL A 99 -26.85 21.74 -24.65
N SER A 100 -25.66 21.84 -25.23
CA SER A 100 -25.11 20.91 -26.19
C SER A 100 -24.29 19.80 -25.51
N VAL A 101 -23.47 20.16 -24.52
CA VAL A 101 -22.60 19.25 -23.78
C VAL A 101 -22.59 19.69 -22.31
N ASN A 102 -22.72 18.74 -21.40
CA ASN A 102 -22.38 18.92 -19.99
C ASN A 102 -20.95 18.37 -19.75
N LEU A 103 -20.09 19.20 -19.20
CA LEU A 103 -18.78 18.80 -18.70
C LEU A 103 -18.86 18.71 -17.17
N LEU A 104 -18.33 17.63 -16.61
CA LEU A 104 -18.31 17.36 -15.17
C LEU A 104 -16.85 17.13 -14.75
N ALA A 105 -16.39 17.75 -13.68
CA ALA A 105 -15.05 17.52 -13.17
C ALA A 105 -14.87 16.07 -12.73
N SER A 106 -13.66 15.51 -12.88
CA SER A 106 -13.36 14.13 -12.49
C SER A 106 -13.13 14.03 -10.97
N GLY A 107 -14.21 13.93 -10.22
CA GLY A 107 -14.23 13.88 -8.76
C GLY A 107 -14.71 15.15 -8.10
N THR A 108 -15.21 14.97 -6.91
CA THR A 108 -15.86 16.00 -6.10
C THR A 108 -14.90 17.06 -5.59
N GLY A 109 -15.44 18.18 -5.11
CA GLY A 109 -14.66 19.20 -4.43
C GLY A 109 -14.59 20.54 -5.13
N THR A 110 -13.98 21.51 -4.46
CA THR A 110 -13.88 22.89 -4.92
C THR A 110 -12.70 23.13 -5.88
N TRP A 111 -11.87 22.15 -6.13
CA TRP A 111 -10.62 22.26 -6.91
C TRP A 111 -10.81 22.78 -8.35
N ALA A 112 -11.95 22.47 -8.96
CA ALA A 112 -12.27 22.90 -10.32
C ALA A 112 -12.99 24.26 -10.37
N ASN A 113 -13.40 24.82 -9.23
CA ASN A 113 -14.04 26.14 -9.14
C ASN A 113 -13.02 27.28 -9.31
N SER A 114 -13.53 28.51 -9.46
CA SER A 114 -12.77 29.78 -9.32
C SER A 114 -11.47 29.84 -10.14
N GLY A 115 -11.47 29.32 -11.37
CA GLY A 115 -10.32 29.32 -12.27
C GLY A 115 -9.46 28.03 -12.18
N GLY A 116 -9.80 27.09 -11.29
CA GLY A 116 -9.13 25.80 -11.20
C GLY A 116 -9.21 25.02 -12.50
N LEU A 117 -10.42 24.66 -12.94
CA LEU A 117 -10.64 24.05 -14.25
C LEU A 117 -11.43 24.98 -15.17
N THR A 118 -10.98 25.17 -16.40
CA THR A 118 -11.65 26.00 -17.40
C THR A 118 -11.80 25.28 -18.71
N ALA A 119 -12.89 25.57 -19.45
CA ALA A 119 -13.06 25.15 -20.81
C ALA A 119 -13.29 26.33 -21.74
N GLN A 120 -12.66 26.29 -22.93
CA GLN A 120 -12.82 27.23 -23.99
C GLN A 120 -13.34 26.52 -25.24
N VAL A 121 -14.35 27.11 -25.91
CA VAL A 121 -14.86 26.59 -27.19
C VAL A 121 -14.43 27.50 -28.33
N THR A 122 -13.80 26.93 -29.33
CA THR A 122 -13.42 27.60 -30.57
C THR A 122 -14.09 26.95 -31.78
N HIS A 123 -14.26 27.71 -32.87
CA HIS A 123 -14.78 27.19 -34.15
C HIS A 123 -13.68 27.28 -35.23
N PRO A 124 -12.87 26.20 -35.39
CA PRO A 124 -11.82 26.18 -36.43
C PRO A 124 -12.35 26.31 -37.85
N SER A 125 -13.62 25.88 -38.08
CA SER A 125 -14.31 26.06 -39.38
C SER A 125 -15.80 26.40 -39.18
N GLY A 126 -16.50 26.66 -40.27
CA GLY A 126 -17.95 26.94 -40.26
C GLY A 126 -18.83 25.81 -39.69
N THR A 127 -18.33 24.60 -39.68
CA THR A 127 -19.10 23.39 -39.23
C THR A 127 -18.50 22.68 -38.01
N THR A 128 -17.25 22.97 -37.64
CA THR A 128 -16.55 22.29 -36.56
C THR A 128 -16.46 23.13 -35.29
N PHE A 129 -16.32 22.45 -34.14
CA PHE A 129 -15.93 23.06 -32.88
C PHE A 129 -14.79 22.29 -32.25
N LYS A 130 -14.02 22.95 -31.40
CA LYS A 130 -12.91 22.40 -30.63
C LYS A 130 -13.00 22.94 -29.20
N VAL A 131 -12.71 22.09 -28.22
CA VAL A 131 -12.71 22.45 -26.82
C VAL A 131 -11.28 22.32 -26.25
N LEU A 132 -10.85 23.38 -25.57
CA LEU A 132 -9.57 23.45 -24.87
C LEU A 132 -9.86 23.41 -23.36
N ILE A 133 -9.18 22.55 -22.64
CA ILE A 133 -9.28 22.43 -21.18
C ILE A 133 -7.98 22.92 -20.57
N ALA A 134 -8.08 23.78 -19.56
CA ALA A 134 -6.92 24.24 -18.82
C ALA A 134 -7.14 24.08 -17.31
N LEU A 135 -6.09 23.68 -16.61
CA LEU A 135 -6.01 23.59 -15.16
C LEU A 135 -5.11 24.71 -14.65
N ASN A 136 -5.61 25.56 -13.76
CA ASN A 136 -4.90 26.70 -13.20
C ASN A 136 -4.24 27.57 -14.29
N GLY A 137 -4.94 27.75 -15.42
CA GLY A 137 -4.48 28.53 -16.56
C GLY A 137 -3.53 27.80 -17.52
N THR A 138 -3.07 26.59 -17.19
CA THR A 138 -2.23 25.77 -18.07
C THR A 138 -3.10 24.81 -18.87
N GLN A 139 -2.97 24.81 -20.21
CA GLN A 139 -3.70 23.88 -21.07
C GLN A 139 -3.26 22.46 -20.81
N VAL A 140 -4.22 21.61 -20.38
CA VAL A 140 -3.98 20.19 -20.08
C VAL A 140 -4.55 19.25 -21.14
N PHE A 141 -5.58 19.69 -21.88
CA PHE A 141 -6.18 18.91 -22.96
C PHE A 141 -6.71 19.82 -24.08
N ALA A 142 -6.71 19.31 -25.30
CA ALA A 142 -7.31 19.94 -26.47
C ALA A 142 -7.96 18.87 -27.34
N SER A 143 -9.28 18.94 -27.51
CA SER A 143 -10.00 18.00 -28.38
C SER A 143 -9.59 18.15 -29.85
N GLN A 144 -9.90 17.14 -30.66
CA GLN A 144 -9.94 17.29 -32.12
C GLN A 144 -11.05 18.28 -32.53
N ALA A 145 -11.08 18.63 -33.79
CA ALA A 145 -12.17 19.44 -34.36
C ALA A 145 -13.35 18.53 -34.72
N HIS A 146 -14.46 18.67 -34.03
CA HIS A 146 -15.66 17.80 -34.19
C HIS A 146 -16.79 18.54 -34.92
N THR A 147 -17.53 17.77 -35.74
CA THR A 147 -18.83 18.18 -36.31
C THR A 147 -19.99 17.62 -35.51
N SER A 148 -19.76 16.64 -34.66
CA SER A 148 -20.75 15.89 -33.89
C SER A 148 -20.48 15.98 -32.39
N ILE A 149 -21.51 16.24 -31.60
CA ILE A 149 -21.46 16.19 -30.13
C ILE A 149 -21.11 14.78 -29.65
N ALA A 150 -21.70 13.73 -30.27
CA ALA A 150 -21.44 12.36 -29.87
C ALA A 150 -19.95 11.99 -29.97
N ASN A 151 -19.30 12.33 -31.09
CA ASN A 151 -17.88 12.06 -31.30
C ASN A 151 -16.99 12.84 -30.33
N PHE A 152 -17.37 14.06 -29.96
CA PHE A 152 -16.65 14.83 -28.96
C PHE A 152 -16.78 14.19 -27.57
N VAL A 153 -17.99 13.80 -27.18
CA VAL A 153 -18.22 13.11 -25.89
C VAL A 153 -17.45 11.79 -25.84
N GLU A 154 -17.44 11.04 -26.92
CA GLU A 154 -16.67 9.81 -27.04
C GLU A 154 -15.15 10.05 -26.90
N GLU A 155 -14.61 11.10 -27.58
CA GLU A 155 -13.19 11.47 -27.44
C GLU A 155 -12.83 11.80 -25.99
N ILE A 156 -13.62 12.64 -25.31
CA ILE A 156 -13.36 13.02 -23.93
C ILE A 156 -13.34 11.78 -23.02
N ASN A 157 -14.39 10.97 -23.09
CA ASN A 157 -14.57 9.84 -22.16
C ASN A 157 -13.61 8.67 -22.42
N ASN A 158 -13.06 8.54 -23.64
CA ASN A 158 -12.07 7.53 -24.01
C ASN A 158 -10.62 8.03 -23.89
N SER A 159 -10.42 9.34 -23.70
CA SER A 159 -9.08 9.92 -23.55
C SER A 159 -8.56 9.73 -22.13
N SER A 160 -7.46 8.98 -21.97
CA SER A 160 -6.78 8.83 -20.68
C SER A 160 -6.31 10.16 -20.08
N THR A 161 -5.99 11.14 -20.93
CA THR A 161 -5.58 12.48 -20.46
C THR A 161 -6.77 13.33 -20.03
N ALA A 162 -7.87 13.34 -20.80
CA ALA A 162 -9.05 14.12 -20.44
C ALA A 162 -9.73 13.57 -19.19
N ALA A 163 -9.79 12.22 -19.04
CA ALA A 163 -10.37 11.53 -17.91
C ALA A 163 -9.74 11.88 -16.55
N LEU A 164 -8.49 12.38 -16.55
CA LEU A 164 -7.86 12.88 -15.32
C LEU A 164 -8.53 14.16 -14.79
N TYR A 165 -9.23 14.89 -15.64
CA TYR A 165 -9.76 16.22 -15.29
C TYR A 165 -11.28 16.32 -15.40
N LEU A 166 -11.89 15.62 -16.35
CA LEU A 166 -13.32 15.74 -16.59
C LEU A 166 -13.93 14.54 -17.34
N THR A 167 -15.26 14.46 -17.28
CA THR A 167 -16.08 13.63 -18.14
C THR A 167 -17.05 14.51 -18.93
N ALA A 168 -17.62 13.99 -20.02
CA ALA A 168 -18.57 14.69 -20.85
C ALA A 168 -19.85 13.86 -21.07
N SER A 169 -21.01 14.54 -21.14
CA SER A 169 -22.26 13.95 -21.55
C SER A 169 -22.99 14.85 -22.56
N ALA A 170 -23.75 14.24 -23.46
CA ALA A 170 -24.55 14.99 -24.42
C ALA A 170 -25.67 15.76 -23.70
N GLY A 171 -25.91 17.00 -24.12
CA GLY A 171 -27.00 17.84 -23.64
C GLY A 171 -28.33 17.62 -24.41
N ALA A 172 -29.22 18.58 -24.26
CA ALA A 172 -30.56 18.55 -24.87
C ALA A 172 -30.55 18.81 -26.38
N THR A 173 -29.50 19.38 -26.94
CA THR A 173 -29.39 19.67 -28.38
C THR A 173 -28.16 19.03 -28.99
N THR A 174 -28.28 18.60 -30.25
CA THR A 174 -27.14 18.09 -31.05
C THR A 174 -26.41 19.19 -31.81
N THR A 175 -26.88 20.46 -31.70
CA THR A 175 -26.22 21.61 -32.29
C THR A 175 -24.88 21.86 -31.58
N ARG A 176 -23.82 22.17 -32.35
CA ARG A 176 -22.53 22.47 -31.76
C ARG A 176 -22.63 23.66 -30.77
N PRO A 177 -21.84 23.64 -29.66
CA PRO A 177 -21.86 24.73 -28.70
C PRO A 177 -21.40 26.05 -29.33
N ALA A 178 -21.87 27.17 -28.84
CA ALA A 178 -21.40 28.49 -29.26
C ALA A 178 -19.92 28.65 -28.89
N VAL A 179 -19.24 29.59 -29.57
CA VAL A 179 -17.89 30.01 -29.16
C VAL A 179 -17.98 30.54 -27.72
N LEU A 180 -17.07 30.04 -26.88
CA LEU A 180 -17.00 30.36 -25.46
C LEU A 180 -15.55 30.75 -25.12
N ALA A 181 -15.36 31.90 -24.50
CA ALA A 181 -14.06 32.25 -23.90
C ALA A 181 -13.76 31.26 -22.75
N ALA A 182 -12.51 31.16 -22.30
CA ALA A 182 -12.15 30.33 -21.18
C ALA A 182 -13.07 30.62 -19.98
N THR A 183 -13.92 29.65 -19.65
CA THR A 183 -14.94 29.76 -18.62
C THR A 183 -14.70 28.66 -17.57
N THR A 184 -14.81 29.07 -16.32
CA THR A 184 -14.54 28.19 -15.15
C THR A 184 -15.70 27.26 -14.88
N PHE A 185 -15.40 26.06 -14.44
CA PHE A 185 -16.38 25.15 -13.81
C PHE A 185 -16.88 25.74 -12.48
N ALA A 186 -18.06 25.34 -12.07
CA ALA A 186 -18.69 25.86 -10.85
C ALA A 186 -19.55 24.80 -10.17
N GLY A 187 -19.93 25.07 -8.91
CA GLY A 187 -20.85 24.22 -8.14
C GLY A 187 -20.19 23.06 -7.40
N GLY A 188 -18.88 22.87 -7.53
CA GLY A 188 -18.16 21.86 -6.76
C GLY A 188 -18.11 22.23 -5.28
N THR A 189 -18.27 21.25 -4.40
CA THR A 189 -18.18 21.39 -2.94
C THR A 189 -17.40 20.24 -2.33
N ASN A 190 -16.70 20.53 -1.24
CA ASN A 190 -16.01 19.48 -0.45
C ASN A 190 -16.95 18.73 0.50
N GLY A 191 -18.24 19.11 0.55
CA GLY A 191 -19.18 18.57 1.52
C GLY A 191 -18.99 19.12 2.93
N SER A 192 -19.34 18.32 3.93
CA SER A 192 -19.17 18.60 5.34
C SER A 192 -17.75 18.28 5.82
N ALA A 193 -17.48 18.46 7.12
CA ALA A 193 -16.24 17.99 7.72
C ALA A 193 -16.18 16.44 7.67
N LEU A 194 -15.00 15.91 7.32
CA LEU A 194 -14.75 14.47 7.26
C LEU A 194 -15.02 13.81 8.60
N VAL A 195 -15.61 12.63 8.55
CA VAL A 195 -15.81 11.73 9.69
C VAL A 195 -15.14 10.38 9.46
N ASP A 196 -14.98 9.59 10.50
CA ASP A 196 -14.34 8.27 10.41
C ASP A 196 -14.99 7.36 9.34
N ALA A 197 -16.30 7.47 9.15
CA ALA A 197 -17.02 6.70 8.13
C ALA A 197 -16.54 6.98 6.70
N ASP A 198 -16.15 8.21 6.39
CA ASP A 198 -15.62 8.58 5.07
C ASP A 198 -14.28 7.90 4.81
N VAL A 199 -13.43 7.85 5.86
CA VAL A 199 -12.12 7.16 5.80
C VAL A 199 -12.32 5.65 5.59
N VAL A 200 -13.27 5.06 6.32
CA VAL A 200 -13.61 3.62 6.20
C VAL A 200 -14.20 3.33 4.81
N ALA A 201 -15.04 4.21 4.27
CA ALA A 201 -15.57 4.05 2.91
C ALA A 201 -14.46 4.06 1.86
N ALA A 202 -13.50 4.99 1.97
CA ALA A 202 -12.33 5.03 1.10
C ALA A 202 -11.43 3.79 1.26
N LEU A 203 -11.24 3.28 2.48
CA LEU A 203 -10.50 2.06 2.77
C LEU A 203 -11.10 0.83 2.08
N ASN A 204 -12.42 0.73 2.03
CA ASN A 204 -13.15 -0.38 1.42
C ASN A 204 -13.01 -0.44 -0.11
N THR A 205 -12.45 0.58 -0.76
CA THR A 205 -12.10 0.53 -2.19
C THR A 205 -10.93 -0.40 -2.49
N PHE A 206 -10.11 -0.73 -1.48
CA PHE A 206 -8.95 -1.62 -1.62
C PHE A 206 -9.33 -3.08 -1.51
N THR A 207 -9.97 -3.61 -2.52
CA THR A 207 -10.41 -5.01 -2.58
C THR A 207 -9.24 -6.01 -2.53
N SER A 208 -9.52 -7.28 -2.21
CA SER A 208 -8.51 -8.33 -2.05
C SER A 208 -7.76 -8.66 -3.36
N ASN A 209 -8.38 -8.47 -4.53
CA ASN A 209 -7.76 -8.71 -5.83
C ASN A 209 -6.60 -7.75 -6.16
N LEU A 210 -6.43 -6.66 -5.41
CA LEU A 210 -5.27 -5.77 -5.54
C LEU A 210 -4.00 -6.36 -4.91
N GLY A 211 -4.12 -7.47 -4.19
CA GLY A 211 -3.01 -8.21 -3.59
C GLY A 211 -2.62 -7.74 -2.19
N PRO A 212 -1.55 -8.35 -1.63
CA PRO A 212 -1.03 -8.03 -0.31
C PRO A 212 -0.23 -6.72 -0.32
N GLY A 213 0.09 -6.21 0.87
CA GLY A 213 0.89 -5.01 1.02
C GLY A 213 0.81 -4.43 2.42
N SER A 214 1.17 -3.16 2.56
CA SER A 214 0.87 -2.37 3.76
C SER A 214 -0.29 -1.43 3.50
N VAL A 215 -1.14 -1.20 4.50
CA VAL A 215 -2.24 -0.25 4.44
C VAL A 215 -2.10 0.80 5.53
N CYS A 216 -2.38 2.06 5.21
CA CYS A 216 -2.31 3.18 6.16
C CYS A 216 -3.31 4.28 5.85
N ALA A 217 -3.65 5.06 6.87
CA ALA A 217 -4.48 6.26 6.79
C ALA A 217 -3.77 7.40 7.55
N PRO A 218 -2.77 8.06 6.94
CA PRO A 218 -1.90 9.03 7.61
C PRO A 218 -2.68 10.20 8.21
N GLY A 219 -2.47 10.45 9.51
CA GLY A 219 -3.15 11.52 10.25
C GLY A 219 -4.57 11.18 10.74
N PHE A 220 -5.11 10.01 10.41
CA PHE A 220 -6.38 9.53 10.95
C PHE A 220 -6.11 8.53 12.08
N THR A 221 -6.17 9.00 13.32
CA THR A 221 -5.70 8.28 14.50
C THR A 221 -6.81 7.81 15.45
N SER A 222 -8.09 7.96 15.05
CA SER A 222 -9.23 7.51 15.84
C SER A 222 -9.24 5.99 16.04
N THR A 223 -9.80 5.53 17.14
CA THR A 223 -9.98 4.09 17.41
C THR A 223 -10.79 3.40 16.31
N THR A 224 -11.83 4.07 15.79
CA THR A 224 -12.65 3.53 14.68
C THR A 224 -11.82 3.25 13.44
N VAL A 225 -11.01 4.23 12.98
CA VAL A 225 -10.19 4.07 11.77
C VAL A 225 -9.10 3.02 11.98
N ARG A 226 -8.41 3.01 13.13
CA ARG A 226 -7.36 2.02 13.43
C ARG A 226 -7.93 0.60 13.50
N THR A 227 -9.11 0.42 14.11
CA THR A 227 -9.79 -0.89 14.11
C THR A 227 -10.14 -1.31 12.69
N ALA A 228 -10.69 -0.41 11.88
CA ALA A 228 -11.00 -0.71 10.48
C ALA A 228 -9.74 -1.05 9.65
N LEU A 229 -8.60 -0.42 9.93
CA LEU A 229 -7.31 -0.77 9.30
C LEU A 229 -6.87 -2.19 9.67
N LEU A 230 -7.03 -2.61 10.93
CA LEU A 230 -6.69 -3.96 11.38
C LEU A 230 -7.62 -5.00 10.76
N ASP A 231 -8.94 -4.77 10.77
CA ASP A 231 -9.93 -5.64 10.12
C ASP A 231 -9.63 -5.79 8.62
N HIS A 232 -9.38 -4.66 7.96
CA HIS A 232 -9.02 -4.64 6.54
C HIS A 232 -7.73 -5.42 6.25
N ALA A 233 -6.72 -5.29 7.13
CA ALA A 233 -5.44 -5.98 6.97
C ALA A 233 -5.59 -7.48 7.13
N GLU A 234 -6.41 -7.95 8.07
CA GLU A 234 -6.76 -9.36 8.26
C GLU A 234 -7.48 -9.92 7.02
N ASP A 235 -8.55 -9.26 6.59
CA ASP A 235 -9.42 -9.70 5.50
C ASP A 235 -8.70 -9.75 4.14
N ASN A 236 -7.68 -8.91 3.94
CA ASN A 236 -6.99 -8.75 2.65
C ASN A 236 -5.52 -9.17 2.67
N THR A 237 -5.06 -9.89 3.70
CA THR A 237 -3.67 -10.37 3.80
C THR A 237 -2.65 -9.23 3.72
N ARG A 238 -2.93 -8.11 4.41
CA ARG A 238 -2.12 -6.88 4.46
C ARG A 238 -1.56 -6.65 5.85
N ILE A 239 -0.77 -5.59 6.00
CA ILE A 239 -0.26 -5.10 7.29
C ILE A 239 -0.69 -3.65 7.48
N ALA A 240 -1.38 -3.35 8.56
CA ALA A 240 -1.73 -1.99 8.95
C ALA A 240 -0.51 -1.29 9.58
N LEU A 241 -0.07 -0.19 8.96
CA LEU A 241 0.95 0.70 9.51
C LEU A 241 0.22 1.91 10.12
N MET A 242 0.41 2.12 11.42
CA MET A 242 -0.35 3.08 12.20
C MET A 242 0.57 4.01 12.98
N GLY A 243 0.27 5.29 12.94
CA GLY A 243 0.92 6.32 13.75
C GLY A 243 0.03 6.82 14.89
N PHE A 244 0.44 7.92 15.48
CA PHE A 244 -0.23 8.61 16.59
C PHE A 244 -0.49 10.06 16.21
N ASP A 245 -1.24 10.77 17.04
CA ASP A 245 -1.38 12.21 16.90
C ASP A 245 -0.03 12.89 17.02
N LYS A 246 0.14 13.97 16.26
CA LYS A 246 1.42 14.68 16.18
C LYS A 246 1.96 15.09 17.53
N GLU A 247 1.08 15.58 18.42
CA GLU A 247 1.43 16.11 19.72
C GLU A 247 1.38 15.04 20.84
N ALA A 248 1.06 13.78 20.51
CA ALA A 248 1.03 12.71 21.50
C ALA A 248 2.42 12.51 22.14
N THR A 249 2.45 12.34 23.44
CA THR A 249 3.64 11.94 24.18
C THR A 249 3.85 10.42 24.08
N ALA A 250 5.05 9.93 24.39
CA ALA A 250 5.33 8.49 24.44
C ALA A 250 4.41 7.74 25.43
N ALA A 251 4.04 8.36 26.56
CA ALA A 251 3.15 7.76 27.54
C ALA A 251 1.70 7.65 27.03
N GLU A 252 1.21 8.67 26.33
CA GLU A 252 -0.11 8.64 25.69
C GLU A 252 -0.16 7.61 24.58
N ALA A 253 0.88 7.53 23.74
CA ALA A 253 0.99 6.51 22.71
C ALA A 253 0.93 5.08 23.28
N ILE A 254 1.63 4.80 24.40
CA ILE A 254 1.57 3.50 25.08
C ILE A 254 0.16 3.20 25.58
N THR A 255 -0.52 4.21 26.14
CA THR A 255 -1.89 4.06 26.61
C THR A 255 -2.85 3.73 25.46
N ASP A 256 -2.72 4.43 24.35
CA ASP A 256 -3.54 4.23 23.15
C ASP A 256 -3.47 2.79 22.60
N VAL A 257 -2.29 2.18 22.58
CA VAL A 257 -2.09 0.83 22.06
C VAL A 257 -2.79 -0.24 22.90
N THR A 258 -3.04 0.01 24.18
CA THR A 258 -3.70 -0.96 25.06
C THR A 258 -5.12 -1.35 24.61
N ASP A 259 -5.78 -0.51 23.85
CA ASP A 259 -7.10 -0.79 23.29
C ASP A 259 -7.04 -1.77 22.08
N PHE A 260 -5.89 -1.87 21.42
CA PHE A 260 -5.70 -2.66 20.21
C PHE A 260 -4.96 -3.98 20.48
N SER A 261 -3.98 -4.00 21.38
CA SER A 261 -3.08 -5.13 21.59
C SER A 261 -3.79 -6.46 21.96
N PRO A 262 -4.95 -6.47 22.67
CA PRO A 262 -5.67 -7.70 22.96
C PRO A 262 -6.56 -8.20 21.81
N LEU A 263 -6.70 -7.44 20.72
CA LEU A 263 -7.55 -7.83 19.60
C LEU A 263 -6.93 -9.02 18.85
N SER A 264 -7.75 -9.94 18.39
CA SER A 264 -7.30 -11.13 17.66
C SER A 264 -6.59 -10.81 16.34
N ASN A 265 -6.90 -9.63 15.74
CA ASN A 265 -6.32 -9.12 14.51
C ASN A 265 -5.14 -8.13 14.73
N ALA A 266 -4.76 -7.85 15.98
CA ALA A 266 -3.65 -6.96 16.32
C ALA A 266 -2.32 -7.39 15.66
N GLN A 267 -2.13 -8.69 15.43
CA GLN A 267 -0.98 -9.23 14.73
C GLN A 267 -0.83 -8.75 13.28
N PHE A 268 -1.88 -8.21 12.68
CA PHE A 268 -1.87 -7.63 11.33
C PHE A 268 -1.51 -6.15 11.32
N GLY A 269 -1.16 -5.57 12.47
CA GLY A 269 -0.79 -4.16 12.59
C GLY A 269 0.51 -3.93 13.32
N ALA A 270 1.08 -2.75 13.10
CA ALA A 270 2.24 -2.24 13.83
C ALA A 270 2.12 -0.72 14.01
N PHE A 271 2.49 -0.25 15.20
CA PHE A 271 2.49 1.16 15.57
C PHE A 271 3.89 1.76 15.50
N PHE A 272 3.99 3.01 15.03
CA PHE A 272 5.25 3.75 14.86
C PHE A 272 5.17 5.14 15.49
N TYR A 273 6.21 5.52 16.24
CA TYR A 273 6.31 6.80 16.93
C TYR A 273 7.77 7.29 16.92
N PRO A 274 8.03 8.59 16.83
CA PRO A 274 7.14 9.72 16.58
C PRO A 274 6.96 10.05 15.09
N TRP A 275 6.33 11.19 14.81
CA TRP A 275 6.30 11.82 13.50
C TRP A 275 7.71 12.17 13.02
N VAL A 276 7.87 12.27 11.70
CA VAL A 276 9.17 12.47 11.06
C VAL A 276 9.24 13.81 10.34
N LYS A 277 10.47 14.25 10.04
CA LYS A 277 10.77 15.49 9.35
C LYS A 277 11.28 15.20 7.96
N ILE A 278 10.69 15.82 6.94
CA ILE A 278 11.12 15.73 5.54
C ILE A 278 11.50 17.10 4.98
N PRO A 279 12.35 17.16 3.94
CA PRO A 279 12.64 18.41 3.24
C PRO A 279 11.36 18.97 2.58
N ASN A 280 11.21 20.29 2.57
CA ASN A 280 10.16 20.98 1.83
C ASN A 280 10.76 22.27 1.26
N GLY A 281 11.45 22.16 0.12
CA GLY A 281 12.28 23.22 -0.42
C GLY A 281 13.38 23.64 0.56
N THR A 282 13.34 24.88 1.04
CA THR A 282 14.27 25.40 2.08
C THR A 282 13.74 25.21 3.50
N LEU A 283 12.52 24.69 3.65
CA LEU A 283 11.84 24.45 4.92
C LEU A 283 11.81 22.94 5.24
N THR A 284 11.23 22.63 6.39
CA THR A 284 11.01 21.25 6.83
C THR A 284 9.53 21.06 7.11
N SER A 285 8.94 19.99 6.55
CA SER A 285 7.61 19.53 6.90
C SER A 285 7.69 18.43 7.95
N ILE A 286 6.71 18.39 8.85
CA ILE A 286 6.55 17.35 9.86
C ILE A 286 5.36 16.50 9.42
N ILE A 287 5.57 15.20 9.23
CA ILE A 287 4.59 14.29 8.65
C ILE A 287 4.42 13.03 9.51
N PRO A 288 3.28 12.32 9.37
CA PRO A 288 3.11 11.00 9.95
C PRO A 288 4.16 10.01 9.41
N PRO A 289 4.56 8.99 10.19
CA PRO A 289 5.70 8.12 9.85
C PRO A 289 5.39 7.04 8.81
N GLU A 290 4.13 6.79 8.48
CA GLU A 290 3.67 5.63 7.70
C GLU A 290 4.32 5.56 6.31
N GLY A 291 4.51 6.70 5.63
CA GLY A 291 5.16 6.75 4.32
C GLY A 291 6.62 6.29 4.36
N TYR A 292 7.36 6.75 5.37
CA TYR A 292 8.73 6.34 5.62
C TYR A 292 8.84 4.82 5.90
N VAL A 293 8.01 4.35 6.82
CA VAL A 293 7.99 2.94 7.21
C VAL A 293 7.59 2.05 6.04
N ALA A 294 6.54 2.42 5.30
CA ALA A 294 6.08 1.68 4.13
C ALA A 294 7.16 1.61 3.03
N GLY A 295 7.89 2.71 2.80
CA GLY A 295 9.00 2.77 1.84
C GLY A 295 10.13 1.83 2.23
N LYS A 296 10.61 1.91 3.48
CA LYS A 296 11.66 1.01 3.98
C LYS A 296 11.20 -0.45 4.05
N ARG A 297 9.94 -0.71 4.43
CA ARG A 297 9.35 -2.04 4.34
C ARG A 297 9.42 -2.58 2.91
N ALA A 298 9.00 -1.80 1.92
CA ALA A 298 9.03 -2.18 0.52
C ALA A 298 10.47 -2.44 0.05
N GLN A 299 11.42 -1.57 0.38
CA GLN A 299 12.83 -1.73 0.06
C GLN A 299 13.40 -3.03 0.63
N VAL A 300 13.20 -3.28 1.93
CA VAL A 300 13.72 -4.48 2.61
C VAL A 300 13.10 -5.76 2.04
N GLN A 301 11.79 -5.77 1.80
CA GLN A 301 11.13 -6.95 1.23
C GLN A 301 11.57 -7.26 -0.20
N ASN A 302 11.80 -6.23 -1.03
CA ASN A 302 12.32 -6.40 -2.38
C ASN A 302 13.75 -6.94 -2.40
N GLN A 303 14.59 -6.51 -1.45
CA GLN A 303 16.00 -6.89 -1.41
C GLN A 303 16.27 -8.20 -0.67
N PHE A 304 15.55 -8.44 0.42
CA PHE A 304 15.88 -9.49 1.39
C PHE A 304 14.72 -10.47 1.67
N GLY A 305 13.51 -10.19 1.22
CA GLY A 305 12.30 -10.98 1.50
C GLY A 305 11.57 -10.57 2.79
N ALA A 306 10.31 -10.99 2.90
CA ALA A 306 9.40 -10.60 3.98
C ALA A 306 9.81 -11.11 5.38
N TRP A 307 10.71 -12.08 5.45
CA TRP A 307 11.28 -12.60 6.71
C TRP A 307 12.35 -11.71 7.31
N ASN A 308 12.74 -10.62 6.65
CA ASN A 308 13.71 -9.68 7.18
C ASN A 308 13.00 -8.49 7.83
N PRO A 309 13.44 -8.06 9.04
CA PRO A 309 12.86 -6.91 9.71
C PRO A 309 13.21 -5.62 8.97
N TYR A 310 12.20 -4.77 8.82
CA TYR A 310 12.40 -3.38 8.41
C TYR A 310 12.67 -2.51 9.65
N ALA A 311 13.81 -2.81 10.30
CA ALA A 311 14.31 -2.15 11.49
C ALA A 311 15.84 -2.06 11.49
N GLY A 312 16.40 -1.18 12.29
CA GLY A 312 17.83 -1.00 12.48
C GLY A 312 18.51 -0.37 11.26
N GLU A 313 19.72 -0.80 10.95
CA GLU A 313 20.59 -0.23 9.91
C GLU A 313 19.98 -0.32 8.51
N ARG A 314 19.15 -1.34 8.24
CA ARG A 314 18.43 -1.50 6.95
C ARG A 314 17.40 -0.43 6.67
N THR A 315 17.03 0.36 7.67
CA THR A 315 16.05 1.43 7.56
C THR A 315 16.66 2.83 7.67
N GLU A 316 17.99 2.95 7.47
CA GLU A 316 18.58 4.27 7.30
C GLU A 316 17.85 5.05 6.23
N SER A 317 17.40 6.25 6.60
CA SER A 317 16.67 7.09 5.69
C SER A 317 17.61 7.90 4.81
N ASP A 318 17.26 7.99 3.54
CA ASP A 318 17.89 8.87 2.57
C ASP A 318 17.13 10.20 2.42
N PHE A 319 15.82 10.21 2.73
CA PHE A 319 14.93 11.36 2.53
C PHE A 319 14.48 12.00 3.85
N VAL A 320 14.15 11.21 4.87
CA VAL A 320 13.73 11.72 6.19
C VAL A 320 14.95 12.28 6.94
N THR A 321 14.88 13.55 7.32
CA THR A 321 16.01 14.30 7.90
C THR A 321 16.04 14.31 9.43
N GLY A 322 14.96 13.90 10.09
CA GLY A 322 14.87 13.92 11.54
C GLY A 322 13.53 13.42 12.08
N VAL A 323 13.39 13.43 13.39
CA VAL A 323 12.15 13.10 14.11
C VAL A 323 11.55 14.35 14.74
N TYR A 324 10.22 14.37 14.92
CA TYR A 324 9.53 15.48 15.58
C TYR A 324 9.90 15.55 17.05
N THR A 325 9.81 14.42 17.75
CA THR A 325 10.15 14.30 19.17
C THR A 325 11.36 13.41 19.32
N SER A 326 12.41 13.92 19.98
CA SER A 326 13.61 13.13 20.29
C SER A 326 13.35 12.24 21.51
N LEU A 327 13.62 10.95 21.38
CA LEU A 327 13.39 9.95 22.42
C LEU A 327 14.67 9.69 23.22
N SER A 328 14.56 9.71 24.54
CA SER A 328 15.56 9.12 25.43
C SER A 328 15.59 7.59 25.28
N LYS A 329 16.67 6.94 25.77
CA LYS A 329 16.73 5.49 25.76
C LYS A 329 15.57 4.86 26.55
N SER A 330 15.25 5.40 27.73
CA SER A 330 14.18 4.87 28.58
C SER A 330 12.79 5.00 27.95
N GLU A 331 12.51 6.09 27.22
CA GLU A 331 11.26 6.25 26.49
C GLU A 331 11.18 5.28 25.33
N ALA A 332 12.27 5.08 24.59
CA ALA A 332 12.31 4.10 23.50
C ALA A 332 12.13 2.65 23.99
N ASP A 333 12.76 2.31 25.13
CA ASP A 333 12.59 0.99 25.76
C ASP A 333 11.14 0.79 26.27
N ALA A 334 10.51 1.85 26.79
CA ALA A 334 9.11 1.81 27.23
C ALA A 334 8.14 1.64 26.04
N LEU A 335 8.38 2.35 24.93
CA LEU A 335 7.61 2.21 23.69
C LEU A 335 7.71 0.78 23.13
N ASP A 336 8.91 0.21 23.06
CA ASP A 336 9.12 -1.17 22.60
C ASP A 336 8.38 -2.18 23.49
N THR A 337 8.40 -1.98 24.81
CA THR A 337 7.63 -2.80 25.77
C THR A 337 6.12 -2.64 25.58
N GLY A 338 5.67 -1.46 25.16
CA GLY A 338 4.28 -1.12 24.84
C GLY A 338 3.85 -1.47 23.42
N PHE A 339 4.55 -2.34 22.71
CA PHE A 339 4.25 -2.78 21.34
C PHE A 339 4.33 -1.68 20.27
N ILE A 340 5.13 -0.64 20.50
CA ILE A 340 5.33 0.49 19.60
C ILE A 340 6.76 0.48 19.07
N ASN A 341 6.93 0.74 17.78
CA ASN A 341 8.21 0.78 17.11
C ASN A 341 8.77 2.22 17.14
N PRO A 342 9.79 2.52 17.95
CA PRO A 342 10.37 3.85 18.00
C PRO A 342 11.16 4.17 16.74
N ILE A 343 11.00 5.39 16.23
CA ILE A 343 11.85 5.97 15.18
C ILE A 343 12.86 6.89 15.87
N ARG A 344 14.14 6.67 15.60
CA ARG A 344 15.23 7.36 16.31
C ARG A 344 16.28 7.88 15.35
N VAL A 345 16.98 8.93 15.77
CA VAL A 345 18.23 9.37 15.14
C VAL A 345 19.40 8.62 15.79
N ILE A 346 20.09 7.79 15.03
CA ILE A 346 21.24 7.01 15.50
C ILE A 346 22.42 7.29 14.56
N ASN A 347 23.55 7.74 15.13
CA ASN A 347 24.73 8.13 14.39
C ASN A 347 24.47 9.17 13.26
N GLY A 348 23.47 10.06 13.48
CA GLY A 348 23.12 11.12 12.53
C GLY A 348 22.10 10.70 11.45
N THR A 349 21.68 9.45 11.39
CA THR A 349 20.65 8.94 10.45
C THR A 349 19.36 8.56 11.18
N VAL A 350 18.24 8.78 10.51
CA VAL A 350 16.92 8.35 11.02
C VAL A 350 16.74 6.87 10.73
N ARG A 351 16.28 6.10 11.73
CA ARG A 351 16.03 4.66 11.60
C ARG A 351 14.79 4.26 12.36
N VAL A 352 14.05 3.29 11.84
CA VAL A 352 13.09 2.51 12.61
C VAL A 352 13.87 1.60 13.56
N TYR A 353 13.59 1.67 14.86
CA TYR A 353 14.36 0.93 15.87
C TYR A 353 13.48 -0.02 16.69
N GLY A 354 12.60 -0.73 16.02
CA GLY A 354 11.71 -1.75 16.55
C GLY A 354 11.06 -2.56 15.42
N ALA A 355 10.64 -3.77 15.72
CA ALA A 355 9.97 -4.66 14.78
C ALA A 355 8.77 -5.37 15.43
N ARG A 356 8.12 -4.69 16.40
CA ARG A 356 6.96 -5.21 17.15
C ARG A 356 5.71 -5.22 16.28
N SER A 357 4.91 -6.28 16.40
CA SER A 357 3.50 -6.20 16.02
C SER A 357 2.71 -5.46 17.12
N ALA A 358 1.47 -5.10 16.82
CA ALA A 358 0.59 -4.51 17.82
C ALA A 358 0.04 -5.54 18.84
N SER A 359 0.26 -6.84 18.62
CA SER A 359 -0.33 -7.93 19.40
C SER A 359 0.39 -8.17 20.73
N ASP A 360 -0.38 -8.45 21.78
CA ASP A 360 0.10 -8.92 23.08
C ASP A 360 0.40 -10.44 23.12
N ASP A 361 0.08 -11.19 22.05
CA ASP A 361 0.53 -12.58 21.86
C ASP A 361 2.02 -12.62 21.53
N THR A 362 2.86 -12.39 22.53
CA THR A 362 4.32 -12.33 22.37
C THR A 362 4.95 -13.69 22.07
N ASP A 363 4.26 -14.79 22.30
CA ASP A 363 4.75 -16.13 22.02
C ASP A 363 4.74 -16.43 20.52
N ASN A 364 3.72 -15.96 19.80
CA ASN A 364 3.53 -16.27 18.38
C ASN A 364 3.81 -15.06 17.49
N TYR A 365 3.42 -13.85 17.90
CA TYR A 365 3.40 -12.65 17.07
C TYR A 365 4.14 -11.45 17.66
N ARG A 366 5.13 -11.68 18.53
CA ARG A 366 5.97 -10.62 19.09
C ARG A 366 6.53 -9.68 18.02
N PHE A 367 6.95 -10.25 16.89
CA PHE A 367 7.53 -9.51 15.78
C PHE A 367 6.60 -9.53 14.56
N ILE A 368 6.43 -8.36 13.95
CA ILE A 368 5.55 -8.20 12.79
C ILE A 368 5.94 -9.11 11.60
N MET A 369 7.24 -9.47 11.49
CA MET A 369 7.71 -10.36 10.43
C MET A 369 7.08 -11.74 10.49
N ALA A 370 6.66 -12.24 11.67
CA ALA A 370 5.97 -13.53 11.75
C ALA A 370 4.68 -13.47 10.91
N ARG A 371 3.92 -12.38 11.02
CA ARG A 371 2.72 -12.16 10.20
C ARG A 371 3.05 -11.92 8.73
N GLU A 372 4.10 -11.15 8.44
CA GLU A 372 4.56 -10.89 7.07
C GLU A 372 4.88 -12.20 6.31
N VAL A 373 5.63 -13.11 6.94
CA VAL A 373 5.96 -14.42 6.37
C VAL A 373 4.69 -15.24 6.12
N LEU A 374 3.76 -15.28 7.08
CA LEU A 374 2.51 -16.00 6.91
C LEU A 374 1.64 -15.38 5.80
N ASN A 375 1.59 -14.05 5.69
CA ASN A 375 0.89 -13.36 4.61
C ASN A 375 1.49 -13.73 3.24
N GLN A 376 2.83 -13.76 3.14
CA GLN A 376 3.50 -14.18 1.91
C GLN A 376 3.19 -15.63 1.55
N ILE A 377 3.22 -16.56 2.53
CA ILE A 377 2.87 -17.97 2.31
C ILE A 377 1.42 -18.08 1.81
N THR A 378 0.49 -17.39 2.45
CA THR A 378 -0.93 -17.39 2.08
C THR A 378 -1.12 -16.92 0.64
N TYR A 379 -0.60 -15.75 0.30
CA TYR A 379 -0.71 -15.19 -1.04
C TYR A 379 -0.11 -16.07 -2.12
N GLU A 380 1.10 -16.60 -1.90
CA GLU A 380 1.75 -17.47 -2.88
C GLU A 380 1.06 -18.82 -3.02
N ALA A 381 0.53 -19.36 -1.93
CA ALA A 381 -0.25 -20.58 -1.96
C ALA A 381 -1.54 -20.39 -2.78
N GLU A 382 -2.26 -19.29 -2.58
CA GLU A 382 -3.45 -18.93 -3.37
C GLU A 382 -3.13 -18.86 -4.85
N GLN A 383 -2.11 -18.09 -5.22
CA GLN A 383 -1.71 -17.92 -6.62
C GLN A 383 -1.25 -19.25 -7.28
N ALA A 384 -0.46 -20.04 -6.57
CA ALA A 384 0.10 -21.27 -7.11
C ALA A 384 -0.92 -22.42 -7.17
N LEU A 385 -1.89 -22.46 -6.26
CA LEU A 385 -2.91 -23.49 -6.21
C LEU A 385 -4.09 -23.22 -7.14
N GLU A 386 -4.29 -21.99 -7.61
CA GLU A 386 -5.37 -21.65 -8.56
C GLU A 386 -5.34 -22.55 -9.81
N ALA A 387 -4.15 -22.83 -10.34
CA ALA A 387 -3.97 -23.72 -11.50
C ALA A 387 -4.36 -25.19 -11.23
N LEU A 388 -4.54 -25.56 -9.97
CA LEU A 388 -4.94 -26.92 -9.56
C LEU A 388 -6.44 -27.03 -9.26
N LEU A 389 -7.18 -25.93 -9.30
CA LEU A 389 -8.64 -25.95 -9.14
C LEU A 389 -9.29 -26.70 -10.32
N PHE A 390 -10.43 -27.32 -10.04
CA PHE A 390 -11.22 -28.10 -11.01
C PHE A 390 -10.52 -29.33 -11.61
N LEU A 391 -9.32 -29.69 -11.13
CA LEU A 391 -8.71 -30.97 -11.52
C LEU A 391 -9.44 -32.14 -10.89
N PRO A 392 -9.57 -33.29 -11.61
CA PRO A 392 -10.19 -34.48 -11.07
C PRO A 392 -9.49 -34.97 -9.78
N ILE A 393 -10.26 -35.32 -8.77
CA ILE A 393 -9.75 -36.01 -7.58
C ILE A 393 -9.75 -37.50 -7.90
N ASP A 394 -8.60 -38.04 -8.33
CA ASP A 394 -8.47 -39.44 -8.70
C ASP A 394 -8.00 -40.31 -7.52
N GLY A 395 -8.31 -41.58 -7.58
CA GLY A 395 -7.86 -42.56 -6.60
C GLY A 395 -6.35 -42.85 -6.62
N ARG A 396 -5.60 -42.25 -7.57
CA ARG A 396 -4.13 -42.35 -7.68
C ARG A 396 -3.41 -41.31 -6.84
N ARG A 397 -4.16 -40.39 -6.21
CA ARG A 397 -3.64 -39.26 -5.40
C ARG A 397 -2.78 -38.26 -6.19
N SER A 398 -2.94 -38.20 -7.51
CA SER A 398 -2.12 -37.31 -8.35
C SER A 398 -2.32 -35.84 -7.97
N THR A 399 -3.56 -35.41 -7.69
CA THR A 399 -3.91 -34.05 -7.26
C THR A 399 -3.33 -33.76 -5.87
N PHE A 400 -3.38 -34.69 -4.90
CA PHE A 400 -2.75 -34.52 -3.59
C PHE A 400 -1.25 -34.30 -3.71
N SER A 401 -0.57 -35.12 -4.50
CA SER A 401 0.87 -34.99 -4.73
C SER A 401 1.25 -33.65 -5.35
N ARG A 402 0.42 -33.14 -6.27
CA ARG A 402 0.63 -31.81 -6.87
C ARG A 402 0.46 -30.68 -5.85
N VAL A 403 -0.63 -30.69 -5.09
CA VAL A 403 -0.86 -29.70 -4.02
C VAL A 403 0.28 -29.73 -3.01
N ALA A 404 0.66 -30.92 -2.53
CA ALA A 404 1.76 -31.07 -1.59
C ALA A 404 3.09 -30.56 -2.15
N ALA A 405 3.43 -30.90 -3.39
CA ALA A 405 4.67 -30.46 -4.05
C ALA A 405 4.70 -28.93 -4.24
N THR A 406 3.58 -28.32 -4.63
CA THR A 406 3.46 -26.85 -4.79
C THR A 406 3.70 -26.14 -3.46
N LEU A 407 3.01 -26.57 -2.40
CA LEU A 407 3.19 -25.98 -1.07
C LEU A 407 4.59 -26.22 -0.52
N THR A 408 5.16 -27.42 -0.71
CA THR A 408 6.54 -27.71 -0.31
C THR A 408 7.55 -26.81 -1.01
N ALA A 409 7.37 -26.54 -2.30
CA ALA A 409 8.27 -25.66 -3.05
C ALA A 409 8.24 -24.21 -2.51
N ILE A 410 7.06 -23.71 -2.11
CA ILE A 410 6.92 -22.39 -1.47
C ILE A 410 7.67 -22.38 -0.13
N MET A 411 7.43 -23.38 0.72
CA MET A 411 8.04 -23.48 2.04
C MET A 411 9.57 -23.63 1.95
N ASP A 412 10.07 -24.46 1.01
CA ASP A 412 11.51 -24.62 0.79
C ASP A 412 12.20 -23.32 0.34
N ARG A 413 11.56 -22.53 -0.51
CA ARG A 413 12.11 -21.24 -0.94
C ARG A 413 12.25 -20.28 0.25
N ILE A 414 11.22 -20.17 1.11
CA ILE A 414 11.25 -19.32 2.30
C ILE A 414 12.29 -19.84 3.30
N ARG A 415 12.37 -21.17 3.48
CA ARG A 415 13.37 -21.82 4.32
C ARG A 415 14.81 -21.50 3.87
N ILE A 416 15.10 -21.70 2.59
CA ILE A 416 16.43 -21.43 2.00
C ILE A 416 16.79 -19.95 2.16
N GLY A 417 15.80 -19.05 2.11
CA GLY A 417 15.99 -17.61 2.38
C GLY A 417 16.21 -17.27 3.87
N GLY A 418 16.11 -18.24 4.78
CA GLY A 418 16.27 -18.03 6.22
C GLY A 418 14.98 -17.62 6.95
N GLY A 419 13.83 -17.65 6.28
CA GLY A 419 12.54 -17.26 6.87
C GLY A 419 11.93 -18.28 7.82
N LEU A 420 12.40 -19.55 7.77
CA LEU A 420 11.93 -20.60 8.64
C LEU A 420 13.08 -21.14 9.50
N TYR A 421 12.77 -21.40 10.77
CA TYR A 421 13.74 -21.91 11.74
C TYR A 421 13.91 -23.42 11.62
N GLU A 422 15.05 -23.82 11.05
CA GLU A 422 15.45 -25.21 10.90
C GLU A 422 16.11 -25.73 12.19
N ALA A 423 16.02 -27.05 12.44
CA ALA A 423 16.78 -27.69 13.49
C ALA A 423 17.78 -28.67 12.90
N PHE A 424 19.00 -28.66 13.45
CA PHE A 424 20.10 -29.54 13.08
C PHE A 424 20.53 -30.41 14.27
N GLY A 425 20.89 -31.65 14.00
CA GLY A 425 21.47 -32.56 14.98
C GLY A 425 22.92 -32.15 15.33
N ALA A 426 23.46 -32.76 16.36
CA ALA A 426 24.86 -32.57 16.76
C ALA A 426 25.86 -33.01 15.66
N ASP A 427 25.43 -33.83 14.72
CA ASP A 427 26.19 -34.30 13.57
C ASP A 427 26.11 -33.34 12.36
N GLY A 428 25.43 -32.20 12.50
CA GLY A 428 25.22 -31.21 11.45
C GLY A 428 24.16 -31.58 10.41
N ARG A 429 23.42 -32.68 10.60
CA ARG A 429 22.34 -33.06 9.71
C ARG A 429 21.06 -32.32 10.10
N GLN A 430 20.31 -31.86 9.09
CA GLN A 430 19.00 -31.28 9.29
C GLN A 430 18.04 -32.38 9.82
N ILE A 431 17.45 -32.13 10.98
CA ILE A 431 16.45 -33.01 11.60
C ILE A 431 15.03 -32.49 11.47
N ASP A 432 14.86 -31.18 11.25
CA ASP A 432 13.57 -30.52 11.07
C ASP A 432 13.74 -29.33 10.11
N PRO A 433 13.00 -29.28 8.99
CA PRO A 433 13.08 -28.19 8.03
C PRO A 433 12.38 -26.89 8.50
N GLY A 434 11.78 -26.87 9.69
CA GLY A 434 11.02 -25.73 10.21
C GLY A 434 9.60 -25.62 9.63
N TYR A 435 9.16 -26.58 8.84
CA TYR A 435 7.80 -26.61 8.31
C TYR A 435 7.28 -28.04 8.13
N THR A 436 5.96 -28.14 7.99
CA THR A 436 5.26 -29.39 7.64
C THR A 436 4.21 -29.11 6.59
N VAL A 437 4.07 -30.01 5.60
CA VAL A 437 2.99 -30.00 4.62
C VAL A 437 2.27 -31.33 4.66
N GLN A 438 0.98 -31.31 4.97
CA GLN A 438 0.16 -32.50 5.06
C GLN A 438 -1.02 -32.40 4.09
N VAL A 439 -0.99 -33.26 3.06
CA VAL A 439 -2.08 -33.46 2.09
C VAL A 439 -2.23 -34.97 1.90
N ASN A 440 -3.00 -35.62 2.75
CA ASN A 440 -3.15 -37.05 2.75
C ASN A 440 -4.58 -37.48 3.18
N GLU A 441 -4.84 -38.75 3.27
CA GLU A 441 -6.15 -39.32 3.64
C GLU A 441 -6.57 -38.97 5.08
N ALA A 442 -5.61 -38.73 5.99
CA ALA A 442 -5.93 -38.38 7.37
C ALA A 442 -6.67 -37.02 7.47
N ASN A 443 -6.30 -36.07 6.61
CA ASN A 443 -7.00 -34.77 6.53
C ASN A 443 -7.99 -34.66 5.36
N ASN A 444 -8.13 -35.73 4.53
CA ASN A 444 -9.02 -35.78 3.38
C ASN A 444 -9.77 -37.13 3.30
N PRO A 445 -10.69 -37.44 4.23
CA PRO A 445 -11.50 -38.66 4.16
C PRO A 445 -12.41 -38.62 2.92
N LEU A 446 -12.80 -39.81 2.41
CA LEU A 446 -13.61 -39.96 1.20
C LEU A 446 -14.93 -39.19 1.26
N THR A 447 -15.52 -39.04 2.43
CA THR A 447 -16.75 -38.25 2.64
C THR A 447 -16.55 -36.79 2.34
N GLN A 448 -15.36 -36.22 2.62
CA GLN A 448 -15.03 -34.85 2.28
C GLN A 448 -14.67 -34.71 0.80
N LEU A 449 -13.88 -35.65 0.25
CA LEU A 449 -13.52 -35.62 -1.17
C LEU A 449 -14.76 -35.69 -2.07
N ALA A 450 -15.82 -36.37 -1.63
CA ALA A 450 -17.09 -36.42 -2.34
C ALA A 450 -17.77 -35.04 -2.43
N THR A 451 -17.41 -34.06 -1.59
CA THR A 451 -17.88 -32.67 -1.67
C THR A 451 -17.00 -31.78 -2.54
N GLY A 452 -15.95 -32.33 -3.17
CA GLY A 452 -15.02 -31.58 -4.02
C GLY A 452 -13.97 -30.76 -3.28
N VAL A 453 -13.80 -30.97 -1.96
CA VAL A 453 -12.87 -30.19 -1.11
C VAL A 453 -11.61 -30.98 -0.82
N ILE A 454 -10.44 -30.44 -1.14
CA ILE A 454 -9.13 -30.92 -0.71
C ILE A 454 -8.60 -30.01 0.40
N LYS A 455 -8.27 -30.57 1.56
CA LYS A 455 -7.63 -29.85 2.67
C LYS A 455 -6.13 -30.11 2.68
N ALA A 456 -5.37 -29.01 2.65
CA ALA A 456 -3.95 -29.01 2.95
C ALA A 456 -3.73 -28.40 4.34
N LYS A 457 -2.81 -28.96 5.13
CA LYS A 457 -2.37 -28.38 6.39
C LYS A 457 -0.89 -28.06 6.26
N VAL A 458 -0.55 -26.78 6.45
CA VAL A 458 0.82 -26.28 6.47
C VAL A 458 1.12 -25.79 7.88
N GLY A 459 2.21 -26.24 8.46
CA GLY A 459 2.77 -25.71 9.71
C GLY A 459 4.10 -25.05 9.40
N ALA A 460 4.35 -23.86 9.95
CA ALA A 460 5.58 -23.11 9.75
C ALA A 460 6.14 -22.63 11.10
N ARG A 461 7.44 -22.82 11.30
CA ARG A 461 8.20 -22.23 12.41
C ARG A 461 8.98 -21.06 11.85
N VAL A 462 8.44 -19.85 11.98
CA VAL A 462 9.08 -18.64 11.47
C VAL A 462 10.34 -18.35 12.28
N SER A 463 11.41 -17.95 11.61
CA SER A 463 12.67 -17.52 12.25
C SER A 463 12.43 -16.28 13.09
N SER A 464 12.97 -16.27 14.32
CA SER A 464 12.98 -15.06 15.16
C SER A 464 14.13 -14.13 14.76
N ILE A 465 14.13 -12.92 15.28
CA ILE A 465 15.22 -11.94 15.12
C ILE A 465 15.96 -11.75 16.44
N GLY A 466 17.23 -11.37 16.35
CA GLY A 466 18.00 -10.88 17.50
C GLY A 466 17.76 -9.39 17.69
N ASP A 467 16.82 -9.02 18.53
CA ASP A 467 16.52 -7.61 18.87
C ASP A 467 17.44 -7.07 19.97
N THR A 468 18.01 -7.94 20.78
CA THR A 468 18.90 -7.58 21.89
C THR A 468 20.16 -8.44 21.85
N ILE A 469 21.33 -7.81 21.96
CA ILE A 469 22.63 -8.49 22.14
C ILE A 469 23.19 -8.07 23.49
N GLU A 470 23.31 -9.02 24.41
CA GLU A 470 23.94 -8.80 25.70
C GLU A 470 25.43 -9.14 25.63
N VAL A 471 26.27 -8.18 26.00
CA VAL A 471 27.73 -8.37 26.04
C VAL A 471 28.22 -8.06 27.45
N GLU A 472 28.76 -9.07 28.12
CA GLU A 472 29.43 -8.90 29.41
C GLU A 472 30.92 -8.61 29.16
N ILE A 473 31.40 -7.45 29.63
CA ILE A 473 32.79 -7.07 29.57
C ILE A 473 33.33 -7.04 30.99
N THR A 474 34.18 -8.02 31.33
CA THR A 474 34.83 -8.14 32.63
C THR A 474 36.24 -7.59 32.56
N LYS A 475 36.59 -6.61 33.40
CA LYS A 475 37.93 -6.16 33.60
C LYS A 475 38.68 -7.12 34.53
N SER A 476 39.65 -7.83 34.02
CA SER A 476 40.56 -8.63 34.84
C SER A 476 41.74 -7.78 35.35
N ASN A 477 42.27 -8.11 36.51
CA ASN A 477 43.52 -7.50 37.00
C ASN A 477 44.75 -8.12 36.25
N LEU A 478 45.92 -7.49 36.36
CA LEU A 478 47.12 -7.90 35.62
C LEU A 478 47.63 -9.31 35.96
N THR A 479 47.18 -9.88 37.08
CA THR A 479 47.59 -11.21 37.57
C THR A 479 46.58 -12.32 37.30
N ALA A 480 45.37 -11.97 36.80
CA ALA A 480 44.31 -12.93 36.49
C ALA A 480 44.55 -13.57 35.11
N THR A 481 44.38 -14.89 35.04
CA THR A 481 44.35 -15.62 33.78
C THR A 481 43.01 -15.34 33.09
N LEU A 482 43.03 -14.84 31.84
CA LEU A 482 41.82 -14.72 31.01
C LEU A 482 41.40 -16.13 30.57
N VAL A 483 40.17 -16.51 30.85
CA VAL A 483 39.58 -17.78 30.44
C VAL A 483 38.69 -17.52 29.21
#